data_2bc0e7cb872103f1cda01e31cf305c25
#
_entry.id   2bc0e7cb872103f1cda01e31cf305c25
#
_cell.length_a   1.000
_cell.length_b   1.000
_cell.length_c   1.000
_cell.angle_alpha   90.00
_cell.angle_beta   90.00
_cell.angle_gamma   90.00
#
_symmetry.space_group_name_H-M   'P 1'
#
loop_
_entity.id
_entity.type
_entity.pdbx_description
1 polymer ?
#
loop_
_entity_poly.entity_id
_entity_poly.type
_entity_poly.pdbx_seq_one_letter_code
_entity_poly.pdbx_strand_id
1 'polypeptide(L)'
;MKWRRGAAAVCGAFVLWLAAVCAGSQDLRAAAQAVRDSSLAQRLVQWELGDLWAADSLPLPVLTVLRQSPMLLAAETQVTQAETPRNAEETPSPAPVETPEGPTTEQTENTGGQGESRPLSVVAADENGYTRVGDVFIKNSSRQTVEGIVFDGTFAAALGEDAPQVLIVHTHGSEAYTMPPGEEYEDTGSFRTADASVSVIRVGDELARVLSGYGISVLHDRALYDDPEYNGAYYRAEDAIEAYMEKYPSIGFILDVHRDALEDKAGHQYKVVTREDPDCAQVSLVMGSSWEGWQENLKFAVAVQQHLTERYPTLMRPLTLRNSDYNEYFTPGSLLVEIGAAGNSLDEALKAVRVFGEGFAEIVTGK
;
A
#
# COMPACT_ATOMS: atom_id res chain seq x y z
N MET A 1 19.23 -19.00 34.09
CA MET A 1 18.49 -17.76 34.42
C MET A 1 19.32 -16.64 35.06
N LYS A 2 20.37 -16.90 35.85
CA LYS A 2 21.19 -15.84 36.49
C LYS A 2 22.09 -15.04 35.52
N TRP A 3 22.55 -15.63 34.45
CA TRP A 3 23.43 -14.98 33.43
C TRP A 3 22.70 -13.92 32.59
N ARG A 4 21.43 -14.14 32.25
CA ARG A 4 20.61 -13.16 31.50
C ARG A 4 20.30 -11.88 32.30
N ARG A 5 20.18 -12.00 33.61
CA ARG A 5 19.97 -10.82 34.51
C ARG A 5 21.23 -9.98 34.67
N GLY A 6 22.42 -10.60 34.61
CA GLY A 6 23.70 -9.89 34.66
C GLY A 6 23.98 -9.11 33.34
N ALA A 7 23.69 -9.69 32.20
CA ALA A 7 23.84 -9.02 30.92
C ALA A 7 22.92 -7.81 30.75
N ALA A 8 21.65 -7.94 31.16
CA ALA A 8 20.69 -6.82 31.14
C ALA A 8 21.09 -5.66 32.06
N ALA A 9 21.67 -5.95 33.23
CA ALA A 9 22.14 -4.92 34.15
C ALA A 9 23.37 -4.17 33.60
N VAL A 10 24.28 -4.88 32.92
CA VAL A 10 25.46 -4.27 32.30
C VAL A 10 25.06 -3.39 31.10
N CYS A 11 24.13 -3.85 30.26
CA CYS A 11 23.61 -3.06 29.15
C CYS A 11 22.87 -1.81 29.65
N GLY A 12 22.06 -1.94 30.69
CA GLY A 12 21.36 -0.79 31.31
C GLY A 12 22.32 0.26 31.88
N ALA A 13 23.38 -0.18 32.57
CA ALA A 13 24.41 0.72 33.11
C ALA A 13 25.21 1.42 32.02
N PHE A 14 25.49 0.72 30.91
CA PHE A 14 26.19 1.30 29.76
C PHE A 14 25.34 2.35 29.04
N VAL A 15 24.04 2.10 28.86
CA VAL A 15 23.09 3.07 28.28
C VAL A 15 22.98 4.33 29.16
N LEU A 16 22.89 4.17 30.49
CA LEU A 16 22.84 5.30 31.41
C LEU A 16 24.14 6.11 31.42
N TRP A 17 25.30 5.44 31.33
CA TRP A 17 26.60 6.11 31.23
C TRP A 17 26.72 6.89 29.90
N LEU A 18 26.32 6.27 28.76
CA LEU A 18 26.29 6.94 27.45
C LEU A 18 25.36 8.17 27.48
N ALA A 19 24.18 8.05 28.08
CA ALA A 19 23.26 9.17 28.25
C ALA A 19 23.84 10.32 29.08
N ALA A 20 24.58 10.00 30.15
CA ALA A 20 25.25 11.00 31.00
C ALA A 20 26.42 11.69 30.27
N VAL A 21 27.19 10.96 29.48
CA VAL A 21 28.27 11.50 28.64
C VAL A 21 27.72 12.36 27.50
N CYS A 22 26.64 11.95 26.85
CA CYS A 22 25.98 12.71 25.78
C CYS A 22 25.33 14.02 26.30
N ALA A 23 24.92 14.08 27.55
CA ALA A 23 24.30 15.27 28.13
C ALA A 23 25.24 16.50 28.18
N GLY A 24 26.56 16.29 28.12
CA GLY A 24 27.57 17.36 28.19
C GLY A 24 28.11 17.87 26.87
N SER A 25 27.88 17.20 25.73
CA SER A 25 28.46 17.55 24.42
C SER A 25 27.39 17.86 23.38
N GLN A 26 27.48 19.00 22.72
CA GLN A 26 26.55 19.37 21.63
C GLN A 26 26.68 18.46 20.42
N ASP A 27 27.90 18.03 20.08
CA ASP A 27 28.16 17.15 18.93
C ASP A 27 27.61 15.74 19.16
N LEU A 28 27.69 15.24 20.42
CA LEU A 28 27.10 13.95 20.77
C LEU A 28 25.57 13.99 20.82
N ARG A 29 24.99 15.15 21.18
CA ARG A 29 23.53 15.34 21.09
C ARG A 29 23.04 15.33 19.64
N ALA A 30 23.75 16.00 18.73
CA ALA A 30 23.43 15.99 17.30
C ALA A 30 23.57 14.58 16.70
N ALA A 31 24.63 13.84 17.06
CA ALA A 31 24.80 12.45 16.64
C ALA A 31 23.72 11.50 17.21
N ALA A 32 23.35 11.66 18.48
CA ALA A 32 22.27 10.90 19.11
C ALA A 32 20.91 11.23 18.46
N GLN A 33 20.70 12.48 18.07
CA GLN A 33 19.51 12.92 17.36
C GLN A 33 19.43 12.31 15.96
N ALA A 34 20.54 12.32 15.22
CA ALA A 34 20.63 11.70 13.89
C ALA A 34 20.41 10.18 13.92
N VAL A 35 20.88 9.49 14.99
CA VAL A 35 20.60 8.06 15.19
C VAL A 35 19.14 7.82 15.54
N ARG A 36 18.55 8.64 16.39
CA ARG A 36 17.13 8.56 16.75
C ARG A 36 16.22 8.76 15.55
N ASP A 37 16.56 9.70 14.68
CA ASP A 37 15.79 10.06 13.50
C ASP A 37 16.11 9.12 12.31
N SER A 38 17.00 8.14 12.48
CA SER A 38 17.31 7.16 11.45
C SER A 38 16.23 6.07 11.38
N SER A 39 15.77 5.76 10.19
CA SER A 39 14.83 4.67 9.94
C SER A 39 15.28 3.31 10.48
N LEU A 40 16.60 3.10 10.61
CA LEU A 40 17.19 1.88 11.15
C LEU A 40 16.97 1.76 12.66
N ALA A 41 17.11 2.87 13.41
CA ALA A 41 16.87 2.87 14.86
C ALA A 41 15.37 2.65 15.17
N GLN A 42 14.49 3.28 14.40
CA GLN A 42 13.05 3.09 14.51
C GLN A 42 12.64 1.63 14.23
N ARG A 43 13.19 1.01 13.19
CA ARG A 43 12.96 -0.41 12.87
C ARG A 43 13.50 -1.37 13.93
N LEU A 44 14.66 -1.08 14.52
CA LEU A 44 15.23 -1.89 15.60
C LEU A 44 14.38 -1.79 16.88
N VAL A 45 13.91 -0.60 17.24
CA VAL A 45 13.00 -0.39 18.36
C VAL A 45 11.67 -1.10 18.15
N GLN A 46 11.12 -1.01 16.94
CA GLN A 46 9.87 -1.67 16.57
C GLN A 46 10.02 -3.20 16.52
N TRP A 47 11.18 -3.71 16.07
CA TRP A 47 11.48 -5.15 16.08
C TRP A 47 11.69 -5.72 17.49
N GLU A 48 12.34 -4.97 18.40
CA GLU A 48 12.64 -5.41 19.78
C GLU A 48 11.43 -5.24 20.72
N LEU A 49 10.62 -4.20 20.55
CA LEU A 49 9.48 -3.88 21.41
C LEU A 49 8.12 -4.32 20.84
N GLY A 50 8.02 -4.63 19.55
CA GLY A 50 6.87 -5.22 18.88
C GLY A 50 5.52 -4.87 19.52
N ASP A 51 4.81 -5.88 19.98
CA ASP A 51 3.48 -5.76 20.60
C ASP A 51 3.46 -5.07 21.99
N LEU A 52 4.62 -4.75 22.59
CA LEU A 52 4.68 -4.04 23.88
C LEU A 52 4.40 -2.54 23.75
N TRP A 53 4.52 -1.97 22.55
CA TRP A 53 4.23 -0.56 22.29
C TRP A 53 2.71 -0.29 22.21
N ALA A 54 1.92 -1.30 21.82
CA ALA A 54 0.46 -1.25 21.70
C ALA A 54 -0.29 -1.47 23.03
N ALA A 55 0.40 -1.52 24.17
CA ALA A 55 -0.21 -1.97 25.41
C ALA A 55 -0.63 -0.82 26.33
N ASP A 56 -1.90 -0.47 26.28
CA ASP A 56 -2.63 0.10 27.43
C ASP A 56 -2.60 -0.82 28.68
N SER A 57 -1.84 -1.92 28.65
CA SER A 57 -1.79 -2.97 29.67
C SER A 57 -0.43 -3.22 30.30
N LEU A 58 0.53 -2.30 30.18
CA LEU A 58 1.81 -2.44 30.90
C LEU A 58 1.60 -2.28 32.42
N PRO A 59 2.17 -3.17 33.25
CA PRO A 59 2.08 -3.05 34.69
C PRO A 59 2.60 -1.69 35.17
N LEU A 60 1.88 -1.06 36.11
CA LEU A 60 2.23 0.27 36.66
C LEU A 60 3.72 0.49 36.97
N PRO A 61 4.49 -0.50 37.48
CA PRO A 61 5.93 -0.32 37.73
C PRO A 61 6.76 -0.13 36.47
N VAL A 62 6.35 -0.75 35.35
CA VAL A 62 7.04 -0.64 34.03
C VAL A 62 6.78 0.72 33.44
N LEU A 63 5.53 1.21 33.52
CA LEU A 63 5.14 2.56 33.08
C LEU A 63 5.88 3.64 33.88
N THR A 64 6.08 3.42 35.18
CA THR A 64 6.81 4.38 36.05
C THR A 64 8.29 4.49 35.65
N VAL A 65 8.93 3.38 35.28
CA VAL A 65 10.32 3.36 34.79
C VAL A 65 10.45 3.97 33.43
N LEU A 66 9.50 3.68 32.53
CA LEU A 66 9.46 4.25 31.17
C LEU A 66 9.20 5.76 31.21
N ARG A 67 8.32 6.25 32.08
CA ARG A 67 8.04 7.69 32.27
C ARG A 67 9.20 8.49 32.87
N GLN A 68 10.19 7.84 33.44
CA GLN A 68 11.44 8.47 33.90
C GLN A 68 12.53 8.49 32.82
N SER A 69 12.28 7.91 31.64
CA SER A 69 13.20 7.96 30.52
C SER A 69 13.26 9.39 29.94
N PRO A 70 14.44 9.99 29.82
CA PRO A 70 14.58 11.32 29.20
C PRO A 70 14.07 11.38 27.74
N MET A 71 13.97 10.25 27.06
CA MET A 71 13.42 10.15 25.71
C MET A 71 11.89 10.30 25.69
N LEU A 72 11.18 9.77 26.70
CA LEU A 72 9.73 9.91 26.80
C LEU A 72 9.31 11.27 27.36
N LEU A 73 10.08 11.86 28.27
CA LEU A 73 9.87 13.24 28.73
C LEU A 73 10.06 14.28 27.61
N ALA A 74 10.94 14.01 26.64
CA ALA A 74 11.11 14.87 25.46
C ALA A 74 9.94 14.73 24.46
N ALA A 75 9.27 13.57 24.41
CA ALA A 75 8.07 13.36 23.58
C ALA A 75 6.83 14.01 24.22
N GLU A 76 6.65 13.92 25.55
CA GLU A 76 5.51 14.57 26.25
C GLU A 76 5.54 16.11 26.16
N THR A 77 6.71 16.74 26.04
CA THR A 77 6.81 18.21 25.94
C THR A 77 6.38 18.73 24.57
N GLN A 78 6.28 17.90 23.54
CA GLN A 78 5.72 18.29 22.24
C GLN A 78 4.18 18.07 22.17
N VAL A 79 3.63 17.18 23.00
CA VAL A 79 2.20 16.82 22.97
C VAL A 79 1.32 17.84 23.71
N THR A 80 1.88 18.72 24.56
CA THR A 80 1.10 19.70 25.33
C THR A 80 0.74 20.98 24.57
N GLN A 81 1.01 21.08 23.26
CA GLN A 81 0.62 22.22 22.42
C GLN A 81 -0.30 21.86 21.23
N ALA A 82 -0.76 20.63 21.15
CA ALA A 82 -1.78 20.25 20.17
C ALA A 82 -2.96 19.61 20.88
N GLU A 83 -4.13 20.17 20.66
CA GLU A 83 -5.39 19.58 21.14
C GLU A 83 -5.55 18.17 20.55
N THR A 84 -5.86 17.23 21.41
CA THR A 84 -6.08 15.81 21.26
C THR A 84 -6.28 15.29 19.82
N PRO A 85 -5.29 14.66 19.19
CA PRO A 85 -5.55 13.69 18.13
C PRO A 85 -5.68 12.29 18.74
N ARG A 86 -6.67 11.52 18.28
CA ARG A 86 -6.74 10.07 18.51
C ARG A 86 -5.38 9.46 18.17
N ASN A 87 -4.92 8.51 18.99
CA ASN A 87 -3.73 7.69 18.70
C ASN A 87 -3.91 7.03 17.34
N ALA A 88 -3.24 7.57 16.35
CA ALA A 88 -3.13 6.97 15.05
C ALA A 88 -1.90 6.07 15.06
N GLU A 89 -2.10 4.76 15.10
CA GLU A 89 -1.08 3.82 14.67
C GLU A 89 -0.86 4.04 13.17
N GLU A 90 0.33 4.42 12.78
CA GLU A 90 0.73 4.51 11.39
C GLU A 90 0.57 3.13 10.75
N THR A 91 -0.43 2.98 9.89
CA THR A 91 -0.46 1.86 8.95
C THR A 91 0.75 2.04 8.04
N PRO A 92 1.69 1.11 7.98
CA PRO A 92 2.86 1.29 7.14
C PRO A 92 2.38 1.42 5.70
N SER A 93 2.72 2.55 5.08
CA SER A 93 2.70 2.69 3.62
C SER A 93 3.28 1.42 3.00
N PRO A 94 2.74 0.91 1.89
CA PRO A 94 3.34 -0.23 1.22
C PRO A 94 4.81 0.10 0.99
N ALA A 95 5.70 -0.58 1.73
CA ALA A 95 7.13 -0.47 1.51
C ALA A 95 7.40 -0.81 0.04
N PRO A 96 8.38 -0.17 -0.61
CA PRO A 96 8.81 -0.57 -1.93
C PRO A 96 8.91 -2.09 -1.95
N VAL A 97 8.24 -2.73 -2.89
CA VAL A 97 8.27 -4.19 -3.02
C VAL A 97 9.73 -4.56 -3.24
N GLU A 98 10.36 -5.19 -2.25
CA GLU A 98 11.65 -5.82 -2.48
C GLU A 98 11.45 -6.73 -3.68
N THR A 99 12.17 -6.44 -4.75
CA THR A 99 12.16 -7.23 -5.98
C THR A 99 12.39 -8.68 -5.57
N PRO A 100 11.49 -9.63 -5.88
CA PRO A 100 11.80 -11.02 -5.70
C PRO A 100 13.07 -11.27 -6.49
N GLU A 101 14.06 -11.98 -5.90
CA GLU A 101 15.15 -12.54 -6.68
C GLU A 101 14.51 -13.37 -7.78
N GLY A 102 14.51 -12.81 -9.00
CA GLY A 102 13.65 -13.26 -10.07
C GLY A 102 14.05 -14.60 -10.64
N PRO A 103 13.13 -15.27 -11.32
CA PRO A 103 13.51 -16.33 -12.24
C PRO A 103 14.44 -15.73 -13.30
N THR A 104 15.51 -16.45 -13.61
CA THR A 104 16.53 -16.12 -14.61
C THR A 104 15.86 -15.69 -15.92
N THR A 105 15.76 -14.38 -16.14
CA THR A 105 15.29 -13.82 -17.40
C THR A 105 16.53 -13.55 -18.24
N GLU A 106 16.56 -14.05 -19.45
CA GLU A 106 17.61 -13.70 -20.43
C GLU A 106 17.65 -12.17 -20.57
N GLN A 107 18.75 -11.58 -20.10
CA GLN A 107 19.01 -10.16 -20.17
C GLN A 107 19.37 -9.81 -21.62
N THR A 108 18.49 -9.12 -22.30
CA THR A 108 18.91 -8.27 -23.42
C THR A 108 19.57 -7.03 -22.80
N GLU A 109 20.89 -6.93 -22.94
CA GLU A 109 21.66 -5.74 -22.58
C GLU A 109 21.14 -4.55 -23.43
N ASN A 110 20.45 -3.63 -22.76
CA ASN A 110 20.16 -2.32 -23.34
C ASN A 110 20.87 -1.26 -22.49
N THR A 111 21.83 -0.60 -23.08
CA THR A 111 22.59 0.49 -22.46
C THR A 111 21.74 1.77 -22.50
N GLY A 112 20.67 1.85 -21.67
CA GLY A 112 19.82 3.02 -21.56
C GLY A 112 20.39 4.08 -20.62
N GLY A 113 20.30 5.34 -21.02
CA GLY A 113 20.68 6.52 -20.23
C GLY A 113 19.71 6.75 -19.04
N GLN A 114 20.06 7.71 -18.17
CA GLN A 114 19.23 8.15 -17.04
C GLN A 114 17.81 8.52 -17.55
N GLY A 115 16.78 7.80 -17.09
CA GLY A 115 15.37 8.13 -17.36
C GLY A 115 14.59 7.08 -18.14
N GLU A 116 15.19 6.03 -18.68
CA GLU A 116 14.45 4.96 -19.36
C GLU A 116 13.98 3.89 -18.37
N SER A 117 12.67 3.69 -18.29
CA SER A 117 12.07 2.59 -17.54
C SER A 117 12.27 1.25 -18.28
N ARG A 118 12.56 0.19 -17.50
CA ARG A 118 12.81 -1.16 -18.07
C ARG A 118 11.52 -1.96 -18.10
N PRO A 119 11.15 -2.57 -19.23
CA PRO A 119 9.96 -3.42 -19.31
C PRO A 119 10.15 -4.71 -18.52
N LEU A 120 9.13 -5.07 -17.75
CA LEU A 120 9.06 -6.29 -16.95
C LEU A 120 7.66 -6.87 -17.06
N SER A 121 7.53 -8.19 -17.20
CA SER A 121 6.24 -8.87 -17.06
C SER A 121 6.30 -9.79 -15.83
N VAL A 122 5.57 -9.40 -14.80
CA VAL A 122 5.53 -10.12 -13.52
C VAL A 122 4.43 -11.18 -13.57
N VAL A 123 4.85 -12.43 -13.76
CA VAL A 123 3.93 -13.59 -13.82
C VAL A 123 4.55 -14.71 -12.97
N ALA A 124 3.77 -15.34 -12.09
CA ALA A 124 4.23 -16.49 -11.35
C ALA A 124 4.52 -17.66 -12.32
N ALA A 125 5.73 -18.21 -12.26
CA ALA A 125 6.12 -19.33 -13.09
C ALA A 125 5.71 -20.70 -12.48
N ASP A 126 5.64 -20.74 -11.16
CA ASP A 126 5.27 -21.92 -10.36
C ASP A 126 4.67 -21.49 -9.01
N GLU A 127 4.38 -22.44 -8.14
CA GLU A 127 3.77 -22.20 -6.83
C GLU A 127 4.79 -21.84 -5.74
N ASN A 128 6.08 -21.72 -6.08
CA ASN A 128 7.11 -21.43 -5.07
C ASN A 128 6.94 -20.02 -4.48
N GLY A 129 6.64 -19.95 -3.19
CA GLY A 129 6.37 -18.69 -2.49
C GLY A 129 4.95 -18.12 -2.69
N TYR A 130 4.06 -18.87 -3.33
CA TYR A 130 2.67 -18.49 -3.56
C TYR A 130 1.68 -19.55 -3.06
N THR A 131 0.49 -19.10 -2.67
CA THR A 131 -0.69 -19.96 -2.57
C THR A 131 -1.46 -19.86 -3.87
N ARG A 132 -1.69 -20.99 -4.55
CA ARG A 132 -2.44 -21.02 -5.80
C ARG A 132 -3.91 -21.29 -5.56
N VAL A 133 -4.78 -20.51 -6.21
CA VAL A 133 -6.23 -20.68 -6.23
C VAL A 133 -6.70 -20.59 -7.68
N GLY A 134 -7.05 -21.75 -8.30
CA GLY A 134 -7.31 -21.77 -9.74
C GLY A 134 -6.10 -21.29 -10.53
N ASP A 135 -6.26 -20.21 -11.30
CA ASP A 135 -5.19 -19.54 -12.05
C ASP A 135 -4.64 -18.29 -11.32
N VAL A 136 -5.11 -18.02 -10.11
CA VAL A 136 -4.63 -16.91 -9.28
C VAL A 136 -3.51 -17.36 -8.36
N PHE A 137 -2.43 -16.61 -8.33
CA PHE A 137 -1.31 -16.79 -7.43
C PHE A 137 -1.35 -15.69 -6.35
N ILE A 138 -1.38 -16.10 -5.07
CA ILE A 138 -1.44 -15.20 -3.91
C ILE A 138 -0.07 -15.20 -3.24
N LYS A 139 0.62 -14.06 -3.25
CA LYS A 139 1.81 -13.81 -2.43
C LYS A 139 1.34 -13.42 -1.03
N ASN A 140 1.30 -14.39 -0.13
CA ASN A 140 0.92 -14.14 1.25
C ASN A 140 2.13 -13.64 2.06
N SER A 141 2.17 -12.34 2.33
CA SER A 141 3.16 -11.68 3.20
C SER A 141 2.54 -11.31 4.56
N SER A 142 1.32 -11.80 4.85
CA SER A 142 0.62 -11.54 6.10
C SER A 142 0.89 -12.62 7.15
N ARG A 143 0.34 -12.43 8.35
CA ARG A 143 0.33 -13.42 9.43
C ARG A 143 -0.87 -14.37 9.35
N GLN A 144 -1.78 -14.12 8.43
CA GLN A 144 -3.01 -14.90 8.25
C GLN A 144 -2.76 -16.13 7.37
N THR A 145 -3.63 -17.14 7.52
CA THR A 145 -3.63 -18.30 6.61
C THR A 145 -4.74 -18.17 5.59
N VAL A 146 -4.43 -18.52 4.36
CA VAL A 146 -5.41 -18.62 3.25
C VAL A 146 -6.00 -20.03 3.18
N GLU A 147 -5.38 -21.00 3.86
CA GLU A 147 -5.90 -22.38 3.94
C GLU A 147 -7.30 -22.43 4.58
N GLY A 148 -8.20 -23.17 3.96
CA GLY A 148 -9.58 -23.36 4.43
C GLY A 148 -10.55 -22.27 3.95
N ILE A 149 -10.09 -21.22 3.27
CA ILE A 149 -10.98 -20.29 2.57
C ILE A 149 -11.51 -20.98 1.31
N VAL A 150 -12.82 -20.97 1.14
CA VAL A 150 -13.45 -21.53 -0.06
C VAL A 150 -13.54 -20.47 -1.14
N PHE A 151 -12.88 -20.71 -2.26
CA PHE A 151 -12.88 -19.86 -3.44
C PHE A 151 -13.68 -20.57 -4.55
N ASP A 152 -14.98 -20.40 -4.56
CA ASP A 152 -15.93 -21.00 -5.52
C ASP A 152 -16.50 -19.98 -6.51
N GLY A 153 -15.92 -18.79 -6.57
CA GLY A 153 -16.38 -17.67 -7.39
C GLY A 153 -17.50 -16.86 -6.76
N THR A 154 -18.01 -17.25 -5.58
CA THR A 154 -18.98 -16.44 -4.84
C THR A 154 -18.30 -15.40 -3.97
N PHE A 155 -18.92 -14.23 -3.82
CA PHE A 155 -18.48 -13.14 -2.97
C PHE A 155 -19.69 -12.39 -2.39
N ALA A 156 -19.48 -11.73 -1.25
CA ALA A 156 -20.55 -11.08 -0.50
C ALA A 156 -20.96 -9.70 -1.05
N ALA A 157 -20.07 -9.06 -1.83
CA ALA A 157 -20.34 -7.72 -2.39
C ALA A 157 -21.42 -7.76 -3.49
N ALA A 158 -22.26 -6.74 -3.54
CA ALA A 158 -23.27 -6.61 -4.57
C ALA A 158 -23.48 -5.13 -4.94
N LEU A 159 -23.95 -4.89 -6.18
CA LEU A 159 -24.38 -3.54 -6.58
C LEU A 159 -25.66 -3.18 -5.81
N GLY A 160 -25.66 -1.99 -5.19
CA GLY A 160 -26.86 -1.43 -4.58
C GLY A 160 -27.94 -1.11 -5.61
N GLU A 161 -29.19 -1.06 -5.16
CA GLU A 161 -30.32 -0.71 -6.03
C GLU A 161 -30.33 0.78 -6.38
N ASP A 162 -29.83 1.64 -5.47
CA ASP A 162 -29.74 3.09 -5.62
C ASP A 162 -28.33 3.51 -6.11
N ALA A 163 -28.23 4.77 -6.56
CA ALA A 163 -26.96 5.38 -6.99
C ALA A 163 -26.40 6.32 -5.91
N PRO A 164 -25.07 6.44 -5.77
CA PRO A 164 -24.01 5.71 -6.48
C PRO A 164 -23.79 4.29 -5.93
N GLN A 165 -23.20 3.40 -6.75
CA GLN A 165 -22.98 1.99 -6.43
C GLN A 165 -21.49 1.65 -6.21
N VAL A 166 -20.61 2.41 -6.87
CA VAL A 166 -19.16 2.28 -6.78
C VAL A 166 -18.56 3.62 -6.38
N LEU A 167 -17.64 3.59 -5.42
CA LEU A 167 -16.78 4.72 -5.05
C LEU A 167 -15.37 4.44 -5.58
N ILE A 168 -14.80 5.37 -6.33
CA ILE A 168 -13.38 5.38 -6.67
C ILE A 168 -12.71 6.44 -5.81
N VAL A 169 -11.64 6.07 -5.12
CA VAL A 169 -10.80 6.95 -4.30
C VAL A 169 -9.33 6.78 -4.68
N HIS A 170 -8.48 7.66 -4.19
CA HIS A 170 -7.03 7.62 -4.36
C HIS A 170 -6.38 8.05 -3.06
N THR A 171 -6.07 7.10 -2.18
CA THR A 171 -5.34 7.41 -0.94
C THR A 171 -4.02 8.12 -1.25
N HIS A 172 -3.38 7.76 -2.35
CA HIS A 172 -2.19 8.43 -2.88
C HIS A 172 -2.48 9.08 -4.25
N GLY A 173 -3.37 10.07 -4.29
CA GLY A 173 -3.82 10.73 -5.51
C GLY A 173 -2.73 11.47 -6.29
N SER A 174 -1.62 11.83 -5.62
CA SER A 174 -0.46 12.46 -6.28
C SER A 174 0.41 11.48 -7.08
N GLU A 175 0.22 10.18 -6.97
CA GLU A 175 0.99 9.19 -7.72
C GLU A 175 0.85 9.39 -9.22
N ALA A 176 1.99 9.48 -9.92
CA ALA A 176 2.04 9.78 -11.34
C ALA A 176 2.90 8.76 -12.11
N TYR A 177 2.85 8.85 -13.41
CA TYR A 177 3.52 7.95 -14.34
C TYR A 177 4.68 8.63 -15.05
N THR A 178 5.58 7.86 -15.67
CA THR A 178 6.63 8.40 -16.52
C THR A 178 6.01 9.07 -17.74
N MET A 179 6.42 10.33 -17.98
CA MET A 179 5.96 11.12 -19.12
C MET A 179 7.00 11.10 -20.26
N PRO A 180 6.58 11.31 -21.52
CA PRO A 180 7.49 11.49 -22.64
C PRO A 180 8.44 12.69 -22.39
N PRO A 181 9.68 12.64 -22.91
CA PRO A 181 10.59 13.78 -22.85
C PRO A 181 9.96 15.06 -23.41
N GLY A 182 10.00 16.14 -22.64
CA GLY A 182 9.39 17.43 -22.99
C GLY A 182 7.94 17.62 -22.52
N GLU A 183 7.37 16.62 -21.88
CA GLU A 183 6.02 16.65 -21.28
C GLU A 183 6.07 16.40 -19.78
N GLU A 184 7.23 16.68 -19.16
CA GLU A 184 7.44 16.45 -17.73
C GLU A 184 6.49 17.31 -16.89
N TYR A 185 5.93 16.73 -15.83
CA TYR A 185 5.17 17.45 -14.82
C TYR A 185 6.10 17.99 -13.71
N GLU A 186 5.59 18.91 -12.89
CA GLU A 186 6.26 19.31 -11.66
C GLU A 186 6.22 18.14 -10.66
N ASP A 187 7.38 17.51 -10.45
CA ASP A 187 7.52 16.37 -9.54
C ASP A 187 7.65 16.88 -8.09
N THR A 188 6.69 16.55 -7.26
CA THR A 188 6.67 16.86 -5.83
C THR A 188 7.39 15.79 -4.99
N GLY A 189 7.89 14.74 -5.59
CA GLY A 189 8.73 13.68 -5.00
C GLY A 189 8.38 12.28 -5.50
N SER A 190 9.37 11.55 -5.96
CA SER A 190 9.26 10.14 -6.34
C SER A 190 8.10 9.82 -7.30
N PHE A 191 8.05 10.50 -8.43
CA PHE A 191 6.96 10.36 -9.44
C PHE A 191 5.59 10.74 -8.85
N ARG A 192 5.51 11.92 -8.21
CA ARG A 192 4.29 12.47 -7.64
C ARG A 192 4.05 13.89 -8.14
N THR A 193 2.79 14.23 -8.33
CA THR A 193 2.37 15.56 -8.78
C THR A 193 0.97 15.91 -8.28
N ALA A 194 0.71 17.18 -8.08
CA ALA A 194 -0.65 17.68 -7.84
C ALA A 194 -1.50 17.80 -9.12
N ASP A 195 -0.89 17.58 -10.30
CA ASP A 195 -1.62 17.60 -11.58
C ASP A 195 -2.41 16.30 -11.79
N ALA A 196 -3.69 16.37 -11.51
CA ALA A 196 -4.63 15.26 -11.70
C ALA A 196 -4.73 14.74 -13.14
N SER A 197 -4.24 15.48 -14.13
CA SER A 197 -4.32 15.06 -15.54
C SER A 197 -3.29 14.02 -15.92
N VAL A 198 -2.23 13.85 -15.10
CA VAL A 198 -1.11 12.92 -15.34
C VAL A 198 -0.88 11.94 -14.18
N SER A 199 -1.75 11.97 -13.17
CA SER A 199 -1.69 11.10 -11.99
C SER A 199 -2.69 9.94 -12.08
N VAL A 200 -2.72 9.11 -11.02
CA VAL A 200 -3.72 8.02 -10.85
C VAL A 200 -5.16 8.53 -10.88
N ILE A 201 -5.41 9.82 -10.58
CA ILE A 201 -6.73 10.44 -10.71
C ILE A 201 -7.21 10.39 -12.16
N ARG A 202 -6.33 10.62 -13.14
CA ARG A 202 -6.69 10.50 -14.56
C ARG A 202 -7.06 9.06 -14.92
N VAL A 203 -6.40 8.09 -14.29
CA VAL A 203 -6.73 6.66 -14.43
C VAL A 203 -8.10 6.36 -13.82
N GLY A 204 -8.41 6.93 -12.66
CA GLY A 204 -9.73 6.86 -12.02
C GLY A 204 -10.84 7.46 -12.89
N ASP A 205 -10.60 8.60 -13.58
CA ASP A 205 -11.55 9.17 -14.55
C ASP A 205 -11.90 8.18 -15.66
N GLU A 206 -10.89 7.49 -16.19
CA GLU A 206 -11.10 6.51 -17.24
C GLU A 206 -11.85 5.27 -16.73
N LEU A 207 -11.52 4.80 -15.51
CA LEU A 207 -12.25 3.71 -14.86
C LEU A 207 -13.72 4.07 -14.66
N ALA A 208 -14.01 5.26 -14.14
CA ALA A 208 -15.39 5.75 -13.96
C ALA A 208 -16.15 5.80 -15.29
N ARG A 209 -15.49 6.23 -16.37
CA ARG A 209 -16.06 6.24 -17.73
C ARG A 209 -16.41 4.83 -18.21
N VAL A 210 -15.50 3.86 -18.02
CA VAL A 210 -15.72 2.46 -18.42
C VAL A 210 -16.90 1.88 -17.65
N LEU A 211 -16.89 1.96 -16.31
CA LEU A 211 -17.94 1.41 -15.45
C LEU A 211 -19.31 2.04 -15.76
N SER A 212 -19.36 3.36 -16.01
CA SER A 212 -20.59 4.05 -16.41
C SER A 212 -21.13 3.53 -17.76
N GLY A 213 -20.25 3.12 -18.67
CA GLY A 213 -20.62 2.48 -19.93
C GLY A 213 -21.34 1.14 -19.75
N TYR A 214 -21.13 0.45 -18.64
CA TYR A 214 -21.84 -0.78 -18.24
C TYR A 214 -23.11 -0.50 -17.44
N GLY A 215 -23.47 0.76 -17.24
CA GLY A 215 -24.66 1.18 -16.47
C GLY A 215 -24.44 1.21 -14.96
N ILE A 216 -23.19 1.14 -14.50
CA ILE A 216 -22.84 1.24 -13.08
C ILE A 216 -22.72 2.71 -12.71
N SER A 217 -23.41 3.13 -11.65
CA SER A 217 -23.32 4.49 -11.13
C SER A 217 -22.09 4.66 -10.25
N VAL A 218 -21.17 5.51 -10.67
CA VAL A 218 -19.86 5.72 -10.04
C VAL A 218 -19.79 7.11 -9.41
N LEU A 219 -19.31 7.17 -8.18
CA LEU A 219 -18.79 8.35 -7.53
C LEU A 219 -17.25 8.30 -7.60
N HIS A 220 -16.63 9.30 -8.21
CA HIS A 220 -15.18 9.40 -8.25
C HIS A 220 -14.71 10.58 -7.41
N ASP A 221 -14.04 10.27 -6.31
CA ASP A 221 -13.36 11.25 -5.48
C ASP A 221 -11.98 11.56 -6.05
N ARG A 222 -11.72 12.85 -6.29
CA ARG A 222 -10.49 13.36 -6.91
C ARG A 222 -9.62 14.13 -5.93
N ALA A 223 -9.88 13.98 -4.61
CA ALA A 223 -9.11 14.65 -3.59
C ALA A 223 -7.66 14.08 -3.52
N LEU A 224 -6.72 14.95 -3.16
CA LEU A 224 -5.33 14.59 -2.91
C LEU A 224 -5.14 14.40 -1.40
N TYR A 225 -5.17 13.15 -0.93
CA TYR A 225 -5.01 12.85 0.49
C TYR A 225 -3.55 12.78 0.93
N ASP A 226 -2.63 12.67 0.00
CA ASP A 226 -1.18 12.57 0.20
C ASP A 226 -0.41 13.87 -0.15
N ASP A 227 -1.10 14.96 -0.47
CA ASP A 227 -0.52 16.27 -0.73
C ASP A 227 -1.15 17.32 0.22
N PRO A 228 -0.37 18.19 0.88
CA PRO A 228 1.09 18.33 0.86
C PRO A 228 1.83 17.32 1.77
N GLU A 229 1.14 16.52 2.56
CA GLU A 229 1.75 15.57 3.49
C GLU A 229 1.42 14.14 3.09
N TYR A 230 2.47 13.35 2.80
CA TYR A 230 2.32 11.94 2.47
C TYR A 230 1.80 11.11 3.65
N ASN A 231 2.41 11.32 4.83
CA ASN A 231 2.03 10.59 6.04
C ASN A 231 0.59 10.92 6.45
N GLY A 232 -0.14 9.90 6.88
CA GLY A 232 -1.55 10.05 7.29
C GLY A 232 -2.55 10.14 6.12
N ALA A 233 -2.13 9.87 4.89
CA ALA A 233 -3.03 9.85 3.72
C ALA A 233 -4.19 8.87 3.91
N TYR A 234 -3.90 7.66 4.43
CA TYR A 234 -4.94 6.65 4.72
C TYR A 234 -6.00 7.14 5.70
N TYR A 235 -5.63 7.87 6.77
CA TYR A 235 -6.61 8.42 7.71
C TYR A 235 -7.48 9.50 7.08
N ARG A 236 -6.89 10.37 6.24
CA ARG A 236 -7.67 11.38 5.52
C ARG A 236 -8.61 10.78 4.48
N ALA A 237 -8.17 9.71 3.80
CA ALA A 237 -9.03 8.95 2.90
C ALA A 237 -10.13 8.20 3.67
N GLU A 238 -9.81 7.61 4.83
CA GLU A 238 -10.75 6.95 5.74
C GLU A 238 -11.90 7.89 6.14
N ASP A 239 -11.58 9.08 6.64
CA ASP A 239 -12.58 10.10 7.02
C ASP A 239 -13.51 10.46 5.84
N ALA A 240 -12.96 10.55 4.63
CA ALA A 240 -13.74 10.84 3.43
C ALA A 240 -14.62 9.66 3.00
N ILE A 241 -14.06 8.44 3.02
CA ILE A 241 -14.81 7.22 2.70
C ILE A 241 -15.98 7.06 3.69
N GLU A 242 -15.75 7.26 5.00
CA GLU A 242 -16.79 7.19 6.02
C GLU A 242 -17.91 8.18 5.71
N ALA A 243 -17.59 9.44 5.38
CA ALA A 243 -18.57 10.44 5.00
C ALA A 243 -19.36 10.08 3.73
N TYR A 244 -18.70 9.44 2.73
CA TYR A 244 -19.40 8.94 1.54
C TYR A 244 -20.33 7.77 1.87
N MET A 245 -19.90 6.82 2.70
CA MET A 245 -20.71 5.67 3.10
C MET A 245 -21.93 6.07 3.93
N GLU A 246 -21.79 7.08 4.82
CA GLU A 246 -22.93 7.65 5.55
C GLU A 246 -23.95 8.32 4.61
N LYS A 247 -23.46 9.04 3.60
CA LYS A 247 -24.31 9.78 2.65
C LYS A 247 -24.93 8.87 1.60
N TYR A 248 -24.23 7.83 1.19
CA TYR A 248 -24.60 6.93 0.10
C TYR A 248 -24.47 5.46 0.51
N PRO A 249 -25.39 4.94 1.33
CA PRO A 249 -25.36 3.55 1.80
C PRO A 249 -25.56 2.52 0.68
N SER A 250 -25.82 2.97 -0.55
CA SER A 250 -25.90 2.16 -1.77
C SER A 250 -24.53 1.77 -2.35
N ILE A 251 -23.44 2.36 -1.87
CA ILE A 251 -22.10 2.01 -2.29
C ILE A 251 -21.76 0.60 -1.80
N GLY A 252 -21.66 -0.34 -2.71
CA GLY A 252 -21.28 -1.74 -2.44
C GLY A 252 -19.82 -2.05 -2.75
N PHE A 253 -19.17 -1.19 -3.53
CA PHE A 253 -17.79 -1.37 -3.99
C PHE A 253 -16.98 -0.10 -3.79
N ILE A 254 -15.74 -0.25 -3.31
CA ILE A 254 -14.76 0.84 -3.17
C ILE A 254 -13.49 0.41 -3.89
N LEU A 255 -13.01 1.23 -4.82
CA LEU A 255 -11.78 0.99 -5.55
C LEU A 255 -10.78 2.09 -5.21
N ASP A 256 -9.78 1.75 -4.38
CA ASP A 256 -8.64 2.63 -4.11
C ASP A 256 -7.60 2.43 -5.20
N VAL A 257 -7.53 3.37 -6.14
CA VAL A 257 -6.71 3.24 -7.36
C VAL A 257 -5.38 3.91 -7.17
N HIS A 258 -4.32 3.12 -7.30
CA HIS A 258 -2.92 3.46 -7.13
C HIS A 258 -2.10 3.10 -8.37
N ARG A 259 -0.80 3.38 -8.32
CA ARG A 259 0.24 2.78 -9.15
C ARG A 259 1.37 2.26 -8.26
N ASP A 260 1.97 1.13 -8.63
CA ASP A 260 3.07 0.51 -7.89
C ASP A 260 4.39 1.30 -8.05
N ALA A 261 5.36 1.04 -7.19
CA ALA A 261 6.71 1.57 -7.26
C ALA A 261 7.70 0.40 -7.35
N LEU A 262 8.21 0.13 -8.54
CA LEU A 262 9.16 -0.93 -8.81
C LEU A 262 10.46 -0.35 -9.33
N GLU A 263 11.53 -0.51 -8.56
CA GLU A 263 12.86 -0.01 -8.92
C GLU A 263 13.95 -1.02 -8.62
N ASP A 264 15.05 -0.93 -9.35
CA ASP A 264 16.25 -1.68 -9.03
C ASP A 264 17.06 -1.01 -7.90
N LYS A 265 18.11 -1.67 -7.44
CA LYS A 265 18.99 -1.12 -6.38
C LYS A 265 19.71 0.19 -6.77
N ALA A 266 19.71 0.55 -8.03
CA ALA A 266 20.28 1.79 -8.54
C ALA A 266 19.22 2.90 -8.73
N GLY A 267 17.93 2.61 -8.43
CA GLY A 267 16.82 3.55 -8.55
C GLY A 267 16.23 3.63 -9.97
N HIS A 268 16.56 2.71 -10.87
CA HIS A 268 15.91 2.67 -12.18
C HIS A 268 14.53 2.08 -12.06
N GLN A 269 13.55 2.79 -12.60
CA GLN A 269 12.16 2.33 -12.58
C GLN A 269 11.91 1.19 -13.56
N TYR A 270 11.06 0.25 -13.16
CA TYR A 270 10.50 -0.75 -14.04
C TYR A 270 9.11 -0.34 -14.50
N LYS A 271 8.81 -0.55 -15.78
CA LYS A 271 7.45 -0.56 -16.28
C LYS A 271 6.94 -2.00 -16.37
N VAL A 272 5.80 -2.25 -15.76
CA VAL A 272 5.17 -3.58 -15.80
C VAL A 272 4.20 -3.66 -16.96
N VAL A 273 4.43 -4.58 -17.87
CA VAL A 273 3.64 -4.70 -19.10
C VAL A 273 3.20 -6.13 -19.35
N THR A 274 2.06 -6.29 -20.04
CA THR A 274 1.57 -7.61 -20.41
C THR A 274 2.46 -8.21 -21.52
N ARG A 275 2.48 -9.54 -21.62
CA ARG A 275 3.24 -10.23 -22.68
C ARG A 275 2.51 -10.18 -24.02
N GLU A 276 1.18 -10.15 -23.99
CA GLU A 276 0.31 -10.11 -25.15
C GLU A 276 0.34 -8.74 -25.82
N ASP A 277 0.55 -7.68 -25.04
CA ASP A 277 0.50 -6.29 -25.50
C ASP A 277 1.47 -5.43 -24.66
N PRO A 278 2.69 -5.19 -25.14
CA PRO A 278 3.70 -4.41 -24.43
C PRO A 278 3.33 -2.94 -24.18
N ASP A 279 2.27 -2.43 -24.83
CA ASP A 279 1.72 -1.10 -24.61
C ASP A 279 0.56 -1.10 -23.59
N CYS A 280 0.34 -2.21 -22.89
CA CYS A 280 -0.65 -2.34 -21.85
C CYS A 280 0.06 -2.64 -20.51
N ALA A 281 -0.15 -1.80 -19.50
CA ALA A 281 0.40 -2.04 -18.19
C ALA A 281 -0.24 -3.29 -17.54
N GLN A 282 0.48 -3.92 -16.60
CA GLN A 282 -0.10 -4.95 -15.75
C GLN A 282 -0.84 -4.32 -14.58
N VAL A 283 -1.79 -5.06 -14.02
CA VAL A 283 -2.58 -4.68 -12.85
C VAL A 283 -2.24 -5.61 -11.67
N SER A 284 -2.21 -5.08 -10.45
CA SER A 284 -2.08 -5.88 -9.23
C SER A 284 -3.17 -5.54 -8.24
N LEU A 285 -3.66 -6.55 -7.50
CA LEU A 285 -4.51 -6.36 -6.35
C LEU A 285 -3.66 -6.54 -5.09
N VAL A 286 -3.74 -5.56 -4.19
CA VAL A 286 -3.08 -5.60 -2.88
C VAL A 286 -4.17 -5.65 -1.82
N MET A 287 -4.23 -6.75 -1.07
CA MET A 287 -5.26 -6.99 -0.08
C MET A 287 -4.70 -6.92 1.33
N GLY A 288 -5.43 -6.30 2.20
CA GLY A 288 -5.16 -6.29 3.63
C GLY A 288 -5.74 -7.51 4.34
N SER A 289 -5.33 -7.72 5.59
CA SER A 289 -5.81 -8.83 6.43
C SER A 289 -5.86 -8.49 7.92
N SER A 290 -5.89 -7.19 8.26
CA SER A 290 -5.80 -6.73 9.65
C SER A 290 -7.16 -6.43 10.29
N TRP A 291 -8.28 -6.87 9.71
CA TRP A 291 -9.62 -6.70 10.28
C TRP A 291 -10.42 -8.02 10.22
N GLU A 292 -11.51 -8.06 10.96
CA GLU A 292 -12.46 -9.18 10.91
C GLU A 292 -13.26 -9.15 9.60
N GLY A 293 -13.26 -10.24 8.84
CA GLY A 293 -13.99 -10.35 7.57
C GLY A 293 -13.15 -10.08 6.31
N TRP A 294 -11.84 -9.81 6.42
CA TRP A 294 -10.94 -9.63 5.29
C TRP A 294 -11.00 -10.73 4.22
N GLN A 295 -11.44 -11.93 4.62
CA GLN A 295 -11.59 -13.08 3.72
C GLN A 295 -12.63 -12.82 2.64
N GLU A 296 -13.67 -12.03 2.92
CA GLU A 296 -14.71 -11.73 1.93
C GLU A 296 -14.15 -10.80 0.82
N ASN A 297 -13.32 -9.83 1.19
CA ASN A 297 -12.62 -8.99 0.20
C ASN A 297 -11.64 -9.84 -0.62
N LEU A 298 -10.89 -10.76 0.02
CA LEU A 298 -9.99 -11.65 -0.70
C LEU A 298 -10.73 -12.57 -1.67
N LYS A 299 -11.90 -13.11 -1.31
CA LYS A 299 -12.73 -13.89 -2.23
C LYS A 299 -13.15 -13.08 -3.45
N PHE A 300 -13.56 -11.83 -3.23
CA PHE A 300 -13.91 -10.92 -4.32
C PHE A 300 -12.71 -10.63 -5.21
N ALA A 301 -11.55 -10.27 -4.62
CA ALA A 301 -10.32 -10.02 -5.36
C ALA A 301 -9.90 -11.23 -6.23
N VAL A 302 -9.98 -12.44 -5.67
CA VAL A 302 -9.68 -13.69 -6.40
C VAL A 302 -10.67 -13.91 -7.54
N ALA A 303 -11.97 -13.68 -7.33
CA ALA A 303 -12.98 -13.84 -8.38
C ALA A 303 -12.74 -12.86 -9.55
N VAL A 304 -12.45 -11.58 -9.25
CA VAL A 304 -12.10 -10.56 -10.27
C VAL A 304 -10.84 -10.97 -11.01
N GLN A 305 -9.78 -11.34 -10.29
CA GLN A 305 -8.51 -11.72 -10.92
C GLN A 305 -8.64 -12.96 -11.78
N GLN A 306 -9.36 -13.99 -11.34
CA GLN A 306 -9.59 -15.21 -12.11
C GLN A 306 -10.32 -14.92 -13.42
N HIS A 307 -11.40 -14.14 -13.37
CA HIS A 307 -12.15 -13.72 -14.55
C HIS A 307 -11.28 -12.96 -15.57
N LEU A 308 -10.43 -12.06 -15.10
CA LEU A 308 -9.51 -11.32 -15.95
C LEU A 308 -8.40 -12.20 -16.54
N THR A 309 -7.84 -13.14 -15.75
CA THR A 309 -6.76 -14.03 -16.19
C THR A 309 -7.22 -15.00 -17.26
N GLU A 310 -8.47 -15.45 -17.24
CA GLU A 310 -9.05 -16.30 -18.29
C GLU A 310 -9.02 -15.63 -19.68
N ARG A 311 -9.18 -14.31 -19.74
CA ARG A 311 -9.24 -13.54 -20.99
C ARG A 311 -7.90 -12.87 -21.36
N TYR A 312 -7.15 -12.45 -20.32
CA TYR A 312 -5.90 -11.71 -20.45
C TYR A 312 -4.86 -12.33 -19.52
N PRO A 313 -4.20 -13.42 -19.94
CA PRO A 313 -3.41 -14.29 -19.06
C PRO A 313 -2.26 -13.61 -18.30
N THR A 314 -1.75 -12.48 -18.80
CA THR A 314 -0.65 -11.76 -18.14
C THR A 314 -1.01 -10.33 -17.73
N LEU A 315 -2.29 -9.94 -17.78
CA LEU A 315 -2.73 -8.64 -17.28
C LEU A 315 -2.54 -8.54 -15.77
N MET A 316 -2.99 -9.59 -15.05
CA MET A 316 -2.95 -9.59 -13.59
C MET A 316 -1.63 -10.14 -13.09
N ARG A 317 -0.97 -9.37 -12.23
CA ARG A 317 0.18 -9.81 -11.45
C ARG A 317 -0.30 -10.71 -10.30
N PRO A 318 0.59 -11.48 -9.65
CA PRO A 318 0.22 -12.19 -8.43
C PRO A 318 -0.42 -11.24 -7.41
N LEU A 319 -1.58 -11.64 -6.87
CA LEU A 319 -2.26 -10.93 -5.79
C LEU A 319 -1.38 -10.90 -4.54
N THR A 320 -1.30 -9.78 -3.85
CA THR A 320 -0.52 -9.66 -2.62
C THR A 320 -1.45 -9.53 -1.41
N LEU A 321 -1.23 -10.35 -0.37
CA LEU A 321 -1.92 -10.27 0.92
C LEU A 321 -0.95 -9.76 1.99
N ARG A 322 -1.33 -8.71 2.74
CA ARG A 322 -0.46 -8.01 3.71
C ARG A 322 -1.13 -7.84 5.08
N ASN A 323 -0.32 -7.57 6.11
CA ASN A 323 -0.78 -7.15 7.43
C ASN A 323 -1.10 -5.65 7.43
N SER A 324 -2.19 -5.26 6.80
CA SER A 324 -2.72 -3.90 6.76
C SER A 324 -4.22 -3.97 6.56
N ASP A 325 -4.93 -2.87 6.67
CA ASP A 325 -6.35 -2.77 6.37
C ASP A 325 -6.63 -2.02 5.06
N TYR A 326 -5.78 -1.08 4.67
CA TYR A 326 -5.92 -0.27 3.46
C TYR A 326 -7.33 0.33 3.27
N ASN A 327 -8.06 0.60 4.37
CA ASN A 327 -9.46 1.04 4.35
C ASN A 327 -10.41 0.07 3.61
N GLU A 328 -10.01 -1.20 3.44
CA GLU A 328 -10.83 -2.19 2.72
C GLU A 328 -11.99 -2.74 3.54
N TYR A 329 -12.02 -2.48 4.83
CA TYR A 329 -13.05 -2.98 5.76
C TYR A 329 -14.43 -2.30 5.60
N PHE A 330 -14.52 -1.22 4.84
CA PHE A 330 -15.79 -0.50 4.64
C PHE A 330 -16.84 -1.32 3.91
N THR A 331 -16.44 -2.12 2.92
CA THR A 331 -17.34 -3.06 2.23
C THR A 331 -16.62 -4.34 1.83
N PRO A 332 -17.33 -5.48 1.70
CA PRO A 332 -16.72 -6.70 1.14
C PRO A 332 -16.28 -6.57 -0.32
N GLY A 333 -16.64 -5.47 -0.98
CA GLY A 333 -16.28 -5.12 -2.35
C GLY A 333 -15.15 -4.08 -2.44
N SER A 334 -14.46 -3.79 -1.33
CA SER A 334 -13.31 -2.88 -1.34
C SER A 334 -12.06 -3.56 -1.87
N LEU A 335 -11.35 -2.90 -2.78
CA LEU A 335 -10.08 -3.36 -3.39
C LEU A 335 -9.09 -2.21 -3.47
N LEU A 336 -7.82 -2.48 -3.15
CA LEU A 336 -6.71 -1.64 -3.57
C LEU A 336 -6.17 -2.17 -4.90
N VAL A 337 -6.14 -1.28 -5.90
CA VAL A 337 -5.84 -1.65 -7.29
C VAL A 337 -4.65 -0.84 -7.80
N GLU A 338 -3.53 -1.52 -8.02
CA GLU A 338 -2.32 -0.96 -8.62
C GLU A 338 -2.42 -1.05 -10.15
N ILE A 339 -2.56 0.07 -10.83
CA ILE A 339 -2.59 0.13 -12.30
C ILE A 339 -1.20 0.50 -12.81
N GLY A 340 -0.43 -0.48 -13.25
CA GLY A 340 0.95 -0.28 -13.66
C GLY A 340 1.87 0.06 -12.49
N ALA A 341 2.99 0.71 -12.81
CA ALA A 341 4.00 1.20 -11.87
C ALA A 341 4.49 2.58 -12.32
N ALA A 342 5.27 3.27 -11.47
CA ALA A 342 5.84 4.60 -11.78
C ALA A 342 6.60 4.65 -13.11
N GLY A 343 7.24 3.56 -13.51
CA GLY A 343 7.95 3.46 -14.79
C GLY A 343 7.05 3.27 -16.02
N ASN A 344 5.75 2.99 -15.85
CA ASN A 344 4.82 2.94 -16.98
C ASN A 344 4.48 4.35 -17.48
N SER A 345 4.12 4.46 -18.75
CA SER A 345 3.48 5.67 -19.26
C SER A 345 2.01 5.73 -18.83
N LEU A 346 1.44 6.94 -18.80
CA LEU A 346 0.02 7.13 -18.55
C LEU A 346 -0.85 6.39 -19.58
N ASP A 347 -0.45 6.34 -20.86
CA ASP A 347 -1.19 5.64 -21.90
C ASP A 347 -1.24 4.13 -21.68
N GLU A 348 -0.12 3.53 -21.23
CA GLU A 348 -0.07 2.11 -20.84
C GLU A 348 -1.03 1.84 -19.66
N ALA A 349 -1.08 2.73 -18.67
CA ALA A 349 -2.00 2.63 -17.53
C ALA A 349 -3.47 2.82 -17.94
N LEU A 350 -3.76 3.80 -18.81
CA LEU A 350 -5.11 4.02 -19.35
C LEU A 350 -5.62 2.83 -20.15
N LYS A 351 -4.74 2.13 -20.87
CA LYS A 351 -5.10 0.90 -21.57
C LYS A 351 -5.41 -0.24 -20.61
N ALA A 352 -4.57 -0.42 -19.59
CA ALA A 352 -4.76 -1.44 -18.55
C ALA A 352 -6.06 -1.23 -17.77
N VAL A 353 -6.37 0.00 -17.35
CA VAL A 353 -7.57 0.29 -16.56
C VAL A 353 -8.86 0.09 -17.34
N ARG A 354 -8.85 0.26 -18.68
CA ARG A 354 -10.00 -0.08 -19.54
C ARG A 354 -10.31 -1.57 -19.46
N VAL A 355 -9.29 -2.40 -19.66
CA VAL A 355 -9.44 -3.86 -19.60
C VAL A 355 -9.85 -4.32 -18.20
N PHE A 356 -9.21 -3.77 -17.17
CA PHE A 356 -9.60 -4.05 -15.78
C PHE A 356 -11.04 -3.65 -15.49
N GLY A 357 -11.44 -2.44 -15.89
CA GLY A 357 -12.79 -1.92 -15.68
C GLY A 357 -13.89 -2.71 -16.39
N GLU A 358 -13.61 -3.19 -17.61
CA GLU A 358 -14.51 -4.09 -18.35
C GLU A 358 -14.72 -5.40 -17.59
N GLY A 359 -13.63 -6.10 -17.20
CA GLY A 359 -13.75 -7.36 -16.45
C GLY A 359 -14.35 -7.19 -15.06
N PHE A 360 -14.05 -6.09 -14.36
CA PHE A 360 -14.72 -5.75 -13.11
C PHE A 360 -16.22 -5.57 -13.32
N ALA A 361 -16.62 -4.79 -14.33
CA ALA A 361 -18.04 -4.55 -14.63
C ALA A 361 -18.78 -5.83 -14.99
N GLU A 362 -18.18 -6.72 -15.79
CA GLU A 362 -18.77 -8.02 -16.15
C GLU A 362 -19.05 -8.86 -14.90
N ILE A 363 -18.10 -8.95 -13.98
CA ILE A 363 -18.25 -9.80 -12.80
C ILE A 363 -19.29 -9.25 -11.82
N VAL A 364 -19.35 -7.94 -11.61
CA VAL A 364 -20.30 -7.34 -10.66
C VAL A 364 -21.72 -7.20 -11.22
N THR A 365 -21.87 -7.18 -12.55
CA THR A 365 -23.20 -7.14 -13.21
C THR A 365 -23.69 -8.52 -13.62
N GLY A 366 -22.82 -9.54 -13.58
CA GLY A 366 -23.14 -10.91 -14.03
C GLY A 366 -23.36 -11.02 -15.55
N LYS A 367 -22.75 -10.15 -16.34
CA LYS A 367 -22.93 -10.06 -17.81
C LYS A 367 -21.79 -10.75 -18.56
#